data_fc1ff51bc746a7a2f52e5673bc6f9cef
#
_entry.id   fc1ff51bc746a7a2f52e5673bc6f9cef
#
_cell.length_a   1.000
_cell.length_b   1.000
_cell.length_c   1.000
_cell.angle_alpha   90.00
_cell.angle_beta   90.00
_cell.angle_gamma   90.00
#
_symmetry.space_group_name_H-M   'P 1'
#
loop_
_entity.id
_entity.type
_entity.pdbx_description
1 polymer ?
#
loop_
_entity_poly.entity_id
_entity_poly.type
_entity_poly.pdbx_seq_one_letter_code
_entity_poly.pdbx_strand_id
1 'polypeptide(L)'
;MKRRNLVLAGAVGTAAAVAGIGAAWWRLRPEELPLPPGFWQTRFEKPEGGELVLANYRGKPLVLNFWATWCPPCITELPLLERFQREQQGRGWTVLALAVNSPTPVREFLLKRPLALPVGLAGLDGIEFGRSLGNTQGGLPFTVVLASDGTVRSRKLGALKEPELQAWIAAIA
;
A
#
# COMPACT_ATOMS: atom_id res chain seq x y z
N MET A 1 -12.88 -15.47 -57.32
CA MET A 1 -11.99 -14.42 -56.75
C MET A 1 -12.51 -13.75 -55.46
N LYS A 2 -13.79 -13.86 -55.08
CA LYS A 2 -14.38 -13.13 -53.94
C LYS A 2 -14.14 -13.76 -52.52
N ARG A 3 -14.03 -15.09 -52.39
CA ARG A 3 -13.86 -15.78 -51.10
C ARG A 3 -12.47 -15.58 -50.47
N ARG A 4 -11.42 -15.53 -51.26
CA ARG A 4 -10.04 -15.33 -50.78
C ARG A 4 -9.79 -13.94 -50.20
N ASN A 5 -10.46 -12.92 -50.76
CA ASN A 5 -10.36 -11.54 -50.27
C ASN A 5 -11.15 -11.33 -48.95
N LEU A 6 -12.24 -12.06 -48.74
CA LEU A 6 -13.02 -12.03 -47.50
C LEU A 6 -12.25 -12.66 -46.32
N VAL A 7 -11.49 -13.75 -46.57
CA VAL A 7 -10.67 -14.40 -45.54
C VAL A 7 -9.48 -13.52 -45.14
N LEU A 8 -8.86 -12.85 -46.09
CA LEU A 8 -7.76 -11.91 -45.83
C LEU A 8 -8.22 -10.66 -45.09
N ALA A 9 -9.40 -10.12 -45.42
CA ALA A 9 -9.98 -8.98 -44.69
C ALA A 9 -10.35 -9.33 -43.23
N GLY A 10 -10.86 -10.54 -42.98
CA GLY A 10 -11.13 -11.04 -41.62
C GLY A 10 -9.87 -11.22 -40.78
N ALA A 11 -8.79 -11.74 -41.36
CA ALA A 11 -7.52 -11.97 -40.67
C ALA A 11 -6.81 -10.64 -40.30
N VAL A 12 -6.88 -9.63 -41.12
CA VAL A 12 -6.32 -8.29 -40.83
C VAL A 12 -7.13 -7.57 -39.78
N GLY A 13 -8.46 -7.70 -39.79
CA GLY A 13 -9.34 -7.09 -38.79
C GLY A 13 -9.11 -7.66 -37.36
N THR A 14 -8.95 -8.98 -37.24
CA THR A 14 -8.69 -9.63 -35.95
C THR A 14 -7.30 -9.28 -35.40
N ALA A 15 -6.27 -9.24 -36.26
CA ALA A 15 -4.93 -8.85 -35.83
C ALA A 15 -4.87 -7.40 -35.34
N ALA A 16 -5.58 -6.47 -35.97
CA ALA A 16 -5.65 -5.07 -35.56
C ALA A 16 -6.42 -4.92 -34.23
N ALA A 17 -7.50 -5.68 -34.02
CA ALA A 17 -8.25 -5.65 -32.78
C ALA A 17 -7.43 -6.19 -31.61
N VAL A 18 -6.70 -7.29 -31.76
CA VAL A 18 -5.82 -7.87 -30.74
C VAL A 18 -4.66 -6.92 -30.41
N ALA A 19 -4.05 -6.30 -31.44
CA ALA A 19 -3.00 -5.29 -31.20
C ALA A 19 -3.52 -4.04 -30.51
N GLY A 20 -4.74 -3.58 -30.85
CA GLY A 20 -5.39 -2.43 -30.21
C GLY A 20 -5.74 -2.69 -28.74
N ILE A 21 -6.28 -3.86 -28.43
CA ILE A 21 -6.58 -4.28 -27.04
C ILE A 21 -5.29 -4.41 -26.24
N GLY A 22 -4.25 -5.05 -26.80
CA GLY A 22 -2.95 -5.20 -26.16
C GLY A 22 -2.28 -3.85 -25.86
N ALA A 23 -2.31 -2.92 -26.80
CA ALA A 23 -1.77 -1.57 -26.62
C ALA A 23 -2.58 -0.75 -25.60
N ALA A 24 -3.91 -0.86 -25.60
CA ALA A 24 -4.76 -0.23 -24.62
C ALA A 24 -4.50 -0.81 -23.21
N TRP A 25 -4.37 -2.12 -23.09
CA TRP A 25 -4.06 -2.80 -21.83
C TRP A 25 -2.69 -2.39 -21.29
N TRP A 26 -1.69 -2.24 -22.17
CA TRP A 26 -0.35 -1.77 -21.79
C TRP A 26 -0.34 -0.30 -21.34
N ARG A 27 -1.13 0.56 -22.00
CA ARG A 27 -1.29 1.97 -21.63
C ARG A 27 -2.11 2.19 -20.35
N LEU A 28 -3.00 1.25 -20.04
CA LEU A 28 -3.88 1.32 -18.84
C LEU A 28 -3.28 0.57 -17.63
N ARG A 29 -2.09 -0.03 -17.76
CA ARG A 29 -1.41 -0.59 -16.60
C ARG A 29 -1.14 0.53 -15.61
N PRO A 30 -1.54 0.36 -14.32
CA PRO A 30 -1.14 1.30 -13.28
C PRO A 30 0.37 1.48 -13.32
N GLU A 31 0.84 2.71 -13.35
CA GLU A 31 2.27 3.00 -13.28
C GLU A 31 2.81 2.44 -11.96
N GLU A 32 3.60 1.38 -12.06
CA GLU A 32 4.27 0.79 -10.90
C GLU A 32 5.40 1.75 -10.51
N LEU A 33 5.09 2.71 -9.64
CA LEU A 33 6.13 3.55 -9.04
C LEU A 33 7.05 2.62 -8.24
N PRO A 34 8.33 2.55 -8.56
CA PRO A 34 9.28 1.76 -7.78
C PRO A 34 9.36 2.30 -6.35
N LEU A 35 9.80 1.46 -5.43
CA LEU A 35 10.14 1.94 -4.09
C LEU A 35 11.26 2.98 -4.18
N PRO A 36 11.21 4.05 -3.38
CA PRO A 36 12.25 5.06 -3.37
C PRO A 36 13.60 4.44 -2.96
N PRO A 37 14.72 4.97 -3.46
CA PRO A 37 16.05 4.55 -3.02
C PRO A 37 16.15 4.64 -1.49
N GLY A 38 16.74 3.64 -0.85
CA GLY A 38 16.88 3.61 0.60
C GLY A 38 15.62 3.22 1.38
N PHE A 39 14.54 2.85 0.72
CA PHE A 39 13.28 2.45 1.39
C PHE A 39 13.51 1.43 2.51
N TRP A 40 14.21 0.35 2.24
CA TRP A 40 14.45 -0.70 3.23
C TRP A 40 15.40 -0.28 4.36
N GLN A 41 16.21 0.75 4.17
CA GLN A 41 17.10 1.31 5.18
C GLN A 41 16.38 2.33 6.09
N THR A 42 15.14 2.72 5.74
CA THR A 42 14.37 3.69 6.53
C THR A 42 14.09 3.14 7.93
N ARG A 43 14.23 4.01 8.91
CA ARG A 43 14.05 3.74 10.35
C ARG A 43 13.11 4.76 10.94
N PHE A 44 12.30 4.30 11.88
CA PHE A 44 11.42 5.15 12.66
C PHE A 44 11.64 4.86 14.14
N GLU A 45 11.65 5.89 14.97
CA GLU A 45 11.59 5.69 16.42
C GLU A 45 10.24 5.04 16.78
N LYS A 46 10.23 4.12 17.77
CA LYS A 46 8.99 3.59 18.32
C LYS A 46 8.51 4.45 19.49
N PRO A 47 7.19 4.54 19.72
CA PRO A 47 6.65 5.28 20.87
C PRO A 47 7.21 4.84 22.22
N GLU A 48 7.45 3.54 22.37
CA GLU A 48 7.99 2.89 23.57
C GLU A 48 9.53 2.91 23.65
N GLY A 49 10.19 3.47 22.64
CA GLY A 49 11.63 3.48 22.51
C GLY A 49 12.17 2.38 21.58
N GLY A 50 13.39 2.57 21.11
CA GLY A 50 14.01 1.72 20.08
C GLY A 50 13.56 2.07 18.68
N GLU A 51 13.96 1.25 17.68
CA GLU A 51 13.73 1.53 16.28
C GLU A 51 12.84 0.47 15.60
N LEU A 52 11.97 0.94 14.71
CA LEU A 52 11.28 0.17 13.70
C LEU A 52 12.07 0.32 12.40
N VAL A 53 12.70 -0.75 11.92
CA VAL A 53 13.55 -0.76 10.73
C VAL A 53 12.82 -1.49 9.62
N LEU A 54 12.57 -0.86 8.47
CA LEU A 54 11.81 -1.48 7.38
C LEU A 54 12.48 -2.74 6.83
N ALA A 55 13.81 -2.84 6.86
CA ALA A 55 14.55 -4.04 6.42
C ALA A 55 14.12 -5.32 7.15
N ASN A 56 13.65 -5.23 8.40
CA ASN A 56 13.22 -6.39 9.18
C ASN A 56 11.91 -7.03 8.65
N TYR A 57 11.23 -6.33 7.76
CA TYR A 57 9.96 -6.76 7.15
C TYR A 57 10.10 -7.18 5.69
N ARG A 58 11.32 -7.13 5.15
CA ARG A 58 11.61 -7.56 3.79
C ARG A 58 11.32 -9.06 3.62
N GLY A 59 10.80 -9.45 2.47
CA GLY A 59 10.45 -10.84 2.19
C GLY A 59 9.07 -11.27 2.72
N LYS A 60 8.29 -10.32 3.25
CA LYS A 60 6.93 -10.55 3.76
C LYS A 60 5.94 -9.59 3.08
N PRO A 61 4.68 -10.01 2.91
CA PRO A 61 3.64 -9.06 2.53
C PRO A 61 3.49 -7.99 3.61
N LEU A 62 3.53 -6.71 3.20
CA LEU A 62 3.62 -5.58 4.11
C LEU A 62 2.57 -4.53 3.80
N VAL A 63 1.84 -4.09 4.82
CA VAL A 63 0.94 -2.95 4.79
C VAL A 63 1.57 -1.80 5.57
N LEU A 64 1.84 -0.69 4.91
CA LEU A 64 2.26 0.57 5.54
C LEU A 64 1.06 1.49 5.59
N ASN A 65 0.57 1.80 6.78
CA ASN A 65 -0.53 2.73 6.99
C ASN A 65 -0.03 4.01 7.64
N PHE A 66 -0.19 5.14 6.95
CA PHE A 66 0.14 6.48 7.43
C PHE A 66 -1.09 7.08 8.08
N TRP A 67 -0.98 7.45 9.34
CA TRP A 67 -2.08 7.94 10.15
C TRP A 67 -1.65 9.08 11.07
N ALA A 68 -2.62 9.74 11.70
CA ALA A 68 -2.35 10.76 12.71
C ALA A 68 -3.44 10.78 13.79
N THR A 69 -3.10 11.25 14.99
CA THR A 69 -4.03 11.32 16.13
C THR A 69 -5.15 12.35 15.92
N TRP A 70 -4.93 13.35 15.08
CA TRP A 70 -5.89 14.38 14.70
C TRP A 70 -6.72 14.03 13.47
N CYS A 71 -6.57 12.83 12.90
CA CYS A 71 -7.23 12.38 11.69
C CYS A 71 -8.38 11.40 12.03
N PRO A 72 -9.65 11.83 12.11
CA PRO A 72 -10.75 10.96 12.53
C PRO A 72 -10.91 9.69 11.67
N PRO A 73 -10.86 9.73 10.31
CA PRO A 73 -10.95 8.52 9.51
C PRO A 73 -9.79 7.56 9.74
N CYS A 74 -8.58 8.07 10.05
CA CYS A 74 -7.45 7.22 10.42
C CYS A 74 -7.75 6.41 11.68
N ILE A 75 -8.24 7.09 12.72
CA ILE A 75 -8.56 6.46 14.01
C ILE A 75 -9.66 5.39 13.86
N THR A 76 -10.61 5.63 12.97
CA THR A 76 -11.72 4.71 12.70
C THR A 76 -11.27 3.42 12.03
N GLU A 77 -10.24 3.47 11.17
CA GLU A 77 -9.76 2.28 10.46
C GLU A 77 -8.74 1.43 11.23
N LEU A 78 -8.09 1.97 12.27
CA LEU A 78 -7.09 1.23 13.05
C LEU A 78 -7.59 -0.14 13.57
N PRO A 79 -8.82 -0.29 14.13
CA PRO A 79 -9.32 -1.59 14.54
C PRO A 79 -9.46 -2.60 13.39
N LEU A 80 -9.76 -2.13 12.20
CA LEU A 80 -9.83 -2.95 11.00
C LEU A 80 -8.44 -3.50 10.64
N LEU A 81 -7.41 -2.66 10.72
CA LEU A 81 -6.02 -3.05 10.47
C LEU A 81 -5.49 -4.01 11.56
N GLU A 82 -5.85 -3.81 12.83
CA GLU A 82 -5.51 -4.73 13.92
C GLU A 82 -6.14 -6.11 13.71
N ARG A 83 -7.41 -6.16 13.30
CA ARG A 83 -8.09 -7.41 12.96
C ARG A 83 -7.40 -8.09 11.78
N PHE A 84 -7.12 -7.37 10.72
CA PHE A 84 -6.39 -7.88 9.55
C PHE A 84 -5.03 -8.47 9.94
N GLN A 85 -4.23 -7.74 10.73
CA GLN A 85 -2.94 -8.24 11.23
C GLN A 85 -3.11 -9.57 11.98
N ARG A 86 -4.04 -9.63 12.91
CA ARG A 86 -4.30 -10.84 13.71
C ARG A 86 -4.72 -12.03 12.86
N GLU A 87 -5.57 -11.80 11.86
CA GLU A 87 -6.08 -12.87 10.98
C GLU A 87 -5.05 -13.34 9.95
N GLN A 88 -4.17 -12.45 9.49
CA GLN A 88 -3.23 -12.74 8.40
C GLN A 88 -1.78 -12.96 8.85
N GLN A 89 -1.46 -12.81 10.14
CA GLN A 89 -0.10 -13.03 10.64
C GLN A 89 0.43 -14.44 10.36
N GLY A 90 -0.43 -15.46 10.40
CA GLY A 90 -0.08 -16.84 10.05
C GLY A 90 0.31 -17.04 8.59
N ARG A 91 -0.04 -16.09 7.71
CA ARG A 91 0.37 -16.03 6.30
C ARG A 91 1.55 -15.09 6.07
N GLY A 92 2.19 -14.62 7.14
CA GLY A 92 3.36 -13.75 7.09
C GLY A 92 3.07 -12.27 6.89
N TRP A 93 1.78 -11.85 6.78
CA TRP A 93 1.44 -10.44 6.65
C TRP A 93 1.86 -9.63 7.87
N THR A 94 2.34 -8.42 7.61
CA THR A 94 2.65 -7.44 8.65
C THR A 94 2.02 -6.10 8.31
N VAL A 95 1.38 -5.47 9.31
CA VAL A 95 0.88 -4.10 9.23
C VAL A 95 1.77 -3.21 10.09
N LEU A 96 2.26 -2.11 9.52
CA LEU A 96 3.00 -1.08 10.24
C LEU A 96 2.19 0.20 10.25
N ALA A 97 1.95 0.76 11.44
CA ALA A 97 1.25 2.02 11.62
C ALA A 97 2.27 3.16 11.76
N LEU A 98 2.43 3.97 10.71
CA LEU A 98 3.37 5.09 10.66
C LEU A 98 2.67 6.38 11.05
N ALA A 99 2.98 6.90 12.24
CA ALA A 99 2.33 8.08 12.81
C ALA A 99 2.95 9.38 12.26
N VAL A 100 2.15 10.14 11.52
CA VAL A 100 2.50 11.47 10.96
C VAL A 100 2.12 12.55 11.97
N ASN A 101 2.80 12.51 13.11
CA ASN A 101 2.62 13.40 14.26
C ASN A 101 3.96 13.63 14.95
N SER A 102 4.04 14.68 15.77
CA SER A 102 5.08 14.77 16.80
C SER A 102 4.91 13.64 17.84
N PRO A 103 5.99 13.20 18.51
CA PRO A 103 5.96 12.00 19.36
C PRO A 103 4.98 12.06 20.53
N THR A 104 4.88 13.21 21.20
CA THR A 104 4.06 13.35 22.43
C THR A 104 2.58 13.02 22.24
N PRO A 105 1.85 13.61 21.26
CA PRO A 105 0.46 13.25 21.01
C PRO A 105 0.25 11.77 20.66
N VAL A 106 1.22 11.14 19.98
CA VAL A 106 1.14 9.70 19.66
C VAL A 106 1.25 8.86 20.92
N ARG A 107 2.22 9.15 21.79
CA ARG A 107 2.39 8.45 23.07
C ARG A 107 1.16 8.61 23.96
N GLU A 108 0.62 9.82 24.08
CA GLU A 108 -0.60 10.07 24.85
C GLU A 108 -1.83 9.33 24.29
N PHE A 109 -1.95 9.26 22.96
CA PHE A 109 -3.01 8.50 22.29
C PHE A 109 -2.89 7.01 22.60
N LEU A 110 -1.68 6.44 22.47
CA LEU A 110 -1.42 5.01 22.70
C LEU A 110 -1.57 4.60 24.16
N LEU A 111 -1.33 5.51 25.13
CA LEU A 111 -1.63 5.26 26.55
C LEU A 111 -3.14 5.09 26.79
N LYS A 112 -3.98 5.84 26.08
CA LYS A 112 -5.45 5.76 26.20
C LYS A 112 -6.05 4.64 25.34
N ARG A 113 -5.41 4.35 24.22
CA ARG A 113 -5.85 3.36 23.23
C ARG A 113 -4.63 2.60 22.69
N PRO A 114 -4.16 1.56 23.39
CA PRO A 114 -3.08 0.72 22.91
C PRO A 114 -3.42 0.11 21.55
N LEU A 115 -2.44 0.04 20.66
CA LEU A 115 -2.57 -0.63 19.36
C LEU A 115 -1.76 -1.92 19.37
N ALA A 116 -2.37 -3.00 18.90
CA ALA A 116 -1.69 -4.28 18.69
C ALA A 116 -0.93 -4.34 17.35
N LEU A 117 -0.44 -3.19 16.86
CA LEU A 117 0.36 -3.04 15.66
C LEU A 117 1.71 -2.42 16.00
N PRO A 118 2.80 -2.79 15.29
CA PRO A 118 4.03 -2.02 15.35
C PRO A 118 3.79 -0.57 14.91
N VAL A 119 4.13 0.39 15.78
CA VAL A 119 4.00 1.82 15.50
C VAL A 119 5.36 2.43 15.27
N GLY A 120 5.51 3.19 14.17
CA GLY A 120 6.67 4.03 13.89
C GLY A 120 6.30 5.51 13.97
N LEU A 121 7.13 6.31 14.63
CA LEU A 121 6.99 7.77 14.69
C LEU A 121 7.61 8.36 13.42
N ALA A 122 6.79 8.57 12.39
CA ALA A 122 7.24 9.14 11.13
C ALA A 122 7.39 10.67 11.18
N GLY A 123 6.85 11.32 12.20
CA GLY A 123 6.94 12.76 12.34
C GLY A 123 6.27 13.51 11.18
N LEU A 124 6.64 14.76 10.97
CA LEU A 124 6.17 15.53 9.81
C LEU A 124 6.84 15.07 8.52
N ASP A 125 8.05 14.51 8.59
CA ASP A 125 8.77 13.93 7.44
C ASP A 125 8.04 12.71 6.86
N GLY A 126 7.13 12.11 7.64
CA GLY A 126 6.22 11.06 7.19
C GLY A 126 5.35 11.48 6.00
N ILE A 127 5.06 12.78 5.83
CA ILE A 127 4.34 13.30 4.66
C ILE A 127 5.20 13.13 3.40
N GLU A 128 6.47 13.54 3.47
CA GLU A 128 7.39 13.42 2.33
C GLU A 128 7.71 11.96 2.01
N PHE A 129 7.86 11.13 3.04
CA PHE A 129 8.00 9.68 2.86
C PHE A 129 6.75 9.08 2.20
N GLY A 130 5.54 9.49 2.61
CA GLY A 130 4.29 9.10 1.94
C GLY A 130 4.23 9.58 0.48
N ARG A 131 4.71 10.81 0.19
CA ARG A 131 4.79 11.34 -1.19
C ARG A 131 5.71 10.51 -2.07
N SER A 132 6.87 10.12 -1.57
CA SER A 132 7.81 9.26 -2.28
C SER A 132 7.22 7.87 -2.60
N LEU A 133 6.19 7.46 -1.86
CA LEU A 133 5.43 6.24 -2.07
C LEU A 133 4.15 6.44 -2.91
N GLY A 134 3.92 7.64 -3.43
CA GLY A 134 2.81 7.96 -4.34
C GLY A 134 1.65 8.74 -3.72
N ASN A 135 1.73 9.19 -2.47
CA ASN A 135 0.75 10.10 -1.86
C ASN A 135 1.00 11.54 -2.30
N THR A 136 0.81 11.85 -3.56
CA THR A 136 1.12 13.17 -4.13
C THR A 136 0.39 14.33 -3.46
N GLN A 137 -0.79 14.06 -2.87
CA GLN A 137 -1.59 15.05 -2.17
C GLN A 137 -1.20 15.24 -0.70
N GLY A 138 -0.41 14.32 -0.12
CA GLY A 138 -0.04 14.35 1.30
C GLY A 138 -1.22 14.12 2.26
N GLY A 139 -2.36 13.60 1.76
CA GLY A 139 -3.56 13.35 2.57
C GLY A 139 -3.44 12.11 3.45
N LEU A 140 -4.28 12.03 4.50
CA LEU A 140 -4.37 10.90 5.43
C LEU A 140 -5.84 10.42 5.55
N PRO A 141 -6.06 9.13 5.86
CA PRO A 141 -5.06 8.07 5.91
C PRO A 141 -4.52 7.74 4.53
N PHE A 142 -3.31 7.22 4.47
CA PHE A 142 -2.71 6.71 3.26
C PHE A 142 -2.11 5.33 3.51
N THR A 143 -2.36 4.39 2.62
CA THR A 143 -1.91 3.01 2.77
C THR A 143 -1.18 2.54 1.53
N VAL A 144 -0.05 1.87 1.73
CA VAL A 144 0.74 1.20 0.69
C VAL A 144 0.84 -0.27 1.03
N VAL A 145 0.63 -1.12 0.03
CA VAL A 145 0.71 -2.58 0.17
C VAL A 145 1.81 -3.11 -0.71
N LEU A 146 2.73 -3.84 -0.10
CA LEU A 146 3.83 -4.51 -0.77
C LEU A 146 3.64 -6.02 -0.73
N ALA A 147 3.96 -6.69 -1.84
CA ALA A 147 4.12 -8.13 -1.85
C ALA A 147 5.46 -8.56 -1.22
N SER A 148 5.64 -9.84 -0.98
CA SER A 148 6.88 -10.40 -0.40
C SER A 148 8.14 -10.15 -1.24
N ASP A 149 7.99 -10.01 -2.56
CA ASP A 149 9.07 -9.63 -3.47
C ASP A 149 9.48 -8.14 -3.37
N GLY A 150 8.74 -7.34 -2.59
CA GLY A 150 8.95 -5.91 -2.40
C GLY A 150 8.26 -5.05 -3.46
N THR A 151 7.49 -5.62 -4.37
CA THR A 151 6.72 -4.82 -5.34
C THR A 151 5.51 -4.18 -4.69
N VAL A 152 5.23 -2.94 -5.05
CA VAL A 152 4.01 -2.25 -4.60
C VAL A 152 2.81 -2.76 -5.37
N ARG A 153 1.85 -3.34 -4.67
CA ARG A 153 0.62 -3.92 -5.25
C ARG A 153 -0.58 -2.99 -5.17
N SER A 154 -0.60 -2.14 -4.16
CA SER A 154 -1.72 -1.21 -3.99
C SER A 154 -1.30 0.06 -3.27
N ARG A 155 -1.97 1.15 -3.59
CA ARG A 155 -1.92 2.43 -2.89
C ARG A 155 -3.34 2.92 -2.68
N LYS A 156 -3.65 3.38 -1.48
CA LYS A 156 -4.97 3.91 -1.16
C LYS A 156 -4.83 5.20 -0.38
N LEU A 157 -5.41 6.26 -0.89
CA LEU A 157 -5.65 7.49 -0.16
C LEU A 157 -7.10 7.47 0.35
N GLY A 158 -7.28 7.77 1.64
CA GLY A 158 -8.56 7.70 2.34
C GLY A 158 -8.79 6.38 3.06
N ALA A 159 -9.83 6.34 3.89
CA ALA A 159 -10.12 5.23 4.79
C ALA A 159 -10.32 3.90 4.07
N LEU A 160 -9.80 2.85 4.65
CA LEU A 160 -9.90 1.48 4.19
C LEU A 160 -11.27 0.87 4.51
N LYS A 161 -11.68 -0.05 3.63
CA LYS A 161 -12.87 -0.87 3.81
C LYS A 161 -12.51 -2.35 3.71
N GLU A 162 -13.30 -3.20 4.36
CA GLU A 162 -13.11 -4.65 4.36
C GLU A 162 -12.88 -5.29 2.97
N PRO A 163 -13.67 -4.95 1.92
CA PRO A 163 -13.47 -5.53 0.59
C PRO A 163 -12.08 -5.26 0.00
N GLU A 164 -11.45 -4.11 0.34
CA GLU A 164 -10.10 -3.77 -0.15
C GLU A 164 -9.04 -4.68 0.48
N LEU A 165 -9.17 -4.97 1.78
CA LEU A 165 -8.29 -5.91 2.49
C LEU A 165 -8.39 -7.32 1.91
N GLN A 166 -9.61 -7.78 1.62
CA GLN A 166 -9.83 -9.08 1.00
C GLN A 166 -9.25 -9.16 -0.42
N ALA A 167 -9.36 -8.07 -1.19
CA ALA A 167 -8.75 -7.98 -2.51
C ALA A 167 -7.21 -8.09 -2.44
N TRP A 168 -6.57 -7.48 -1.44
CA TRP A 168 -5.12 -7.59 -1.25
C TRP A 168 -4.68 -9.00 -0.91
N ILE A 169 -5.43 -9.70 -0.02
CA ILE A 169 -5.16 -11.11 0.31
C ILE A 169 -5.21 -11.96 -0.96
N ALA A 170 -6.24 -11.77 -1.79
CA ALA A 170 -6.40 -12.55 -3.02
C ALA A 170 -5.31 -12.25 -4.07
N ALA A 171 -4.80 -11.00 -4.12
CA ALA A 171 -3.79 -10.58 -5.10
C ALA A 171 -2.35 -10.94 -4.72
N ILE A 172 -2.07 -11.24 -3.44
CA ILE A 172 -0.72 -11.43 -2.90
C ILE A 172 -0.52 -12.85 -2.33
N ALA A 173 -1.58 -13.66 -2.33
CA ALA A 173 -1.56 -15.05 -1.87
C ALA A 173 -0.62 -15.95 -2.68
#